data_ac53c0a376077d7aaf8a37e834bafd4e
#
_entry.id   ac53c0a376077d7aaf8a37e834bafd4e
#
_cell.length_a   1.000
_cell.length_b   1.000
_cell.length_c   1.000
_cell.angle_alpha   90.00
_cell.angle_beta   90.00
_cell.angle_gamma   90.00
#
_symmetry.space_group_name_H-M   'P 1'
#
loop_
_entity.id
_entity.type
_entity.pdbx_description
1 polymer ?
#
loop_
_entity_poly.entity_id
_entity_poly.type
_entity_poly.pdbx_seq_one_letter_code
_entity_poly.pdbx_strand_id
1 'polypeptide(L)'
;MRRPSNLPLLNLSKPISPAHVMAIIVATMADEGIAPADVLRHSDIDPPALQSPATRLSMHQMLLVCRNALALSKDPLVALRAGARMHIAACGIYGYALLSSPSHAHAVDFALKYDRMLGQFAEMSFDRADGRATWTV
;
A
#
# COMPACT_ATOMS: atom_id res chain seq x y z
N MET A 1 -19.75 7.94 -16.88
CA MET A 1 -19.13 9.22 -17.34
C MET A 1 -17.65 9.16 -17.00
N ARG A 2 -16.78 8.88 -17.97
CA ARG A 2 -15.32 8.81 -17.74
C ARG A 2 -14.82 10.22 -17.43
N ARG A 3 -14.27 10.44 -16.22
CA ARG A 3 -13.48 11.65 -15.96
C ARG A 3 -12.20 11.59 -16.79
N PRO A 4 -11.79 12.66 -17.46
CA PRO A 4 -10.50 12.68 -18.15
C PRO A 4 -9.40 12.50 -17.09
N SER A 5 -8.46 11.61 -17.37
CA SER A 5 -7.26 11.35 -16.56
C SER A 5 -6.27 12.52 -16.69
N ASN A 6 -6.58 13.65 -16.05
CA ASN A 6 -5.56 14.63 -15.72
C ASN A 6 -4.84 14.11 -14.47
N LEU A 7 -4.03 13.07 -14.63
CA LEU A 7 -3.03 12.69 -13.64
C LEU A 7 -2.01 13.86 -13.62
N PRO A 8 -1.93 14.66 -12.54
CA PRO A 8 -0.81 15.55 -12.36
C PRO A 8 0.45 14.67 -12.38
N LEU A 9 1.50 15.13 -13.05
CA LEU A 9 2.80 14.47 -13.07
C LEU A 9 3.11 14.04 -11.63
N LEU A 10 3.06 12.73 -11.36
CA LEU A 10 3.29 12.16 -10.05
C LEU A 10 4.71 12.51 -9.62
N ASN A 11 4.85 13.35 -8.62
CA ASN A 11 6.16 13.57 -8.00
C ASN A 11 6.50 12.34 -7.17
N LEU A 12 7.11 11.34 -7.82
CA LEU A 12 7.47 10.06 -7.22
C LEU A 12 8.46 10.20 -6.05
N SER A 13 9.11 11.36 -5.92
CA SER A 13 10.08 11.62 -4.87
C SER A 13 9.47 12.23 -3.61
N LYS A 14 8.20 12.67 -3.65
CA LYS A 14 7.55 13.28 -2.49
C LYS A 14 7.18 12.22 -1.44
N PRO A 15 7.64 12.34 -0.17
CA PRO A 15 7.32 11.38 0.88
C PRO A 15 5.91 11.63 1.43
N ILE A 16 4.92 10.91 0.92
CA ILE A 16 3.51 11.05 1.30
C ILE A 16 2.90 9.76 1.84
N SER A 17 3.47 8.60 1.50
CA SER A 17 2.90 7.31 1.84
C SER A 17 3.36 6.84 3.22
N PRO A 18 2.47 6.29 4.06
CA PRO A 18 2.86 5.70 5.34
C PRO A 18 3.84 4.53 5.17
N ALA A 19 4.80 4.42 6.09
CA ALA A 19 5.87 3.41 5.99
C ALA A 19 5.44 1.98 6.35
N HIS A 20 4.33 1.80 7.05
CA HIS A 20 3.91 0.49 7.61
C HIS A 20 3.69 -0.61 6.57
N VAL A 21 3.28 -0.27 5.35
CA VAL A 21 3.16 -1.25 4.25
C VAL A 21 4.52 -1.86 3.93
N MET A 22 5.57 -1.03 3.89
CA MET A 22 6.94 -1.51 3.67
C MET A 22 7.45 -2.32 4.86
N ALA A 23 7.06 -1.99 6.08
CA ALA A 23 7.37 -2.79 7.26
C ALA A 23 6.83 -4.22 7.14
N ILE A 24 5.61 -4.40 6.61
CA ILE A 24 5.02 -5.72 6.38
C ILE A 24 5.81 -6.50 5.32
N ILE A 25 6.21 -5.86 4.24
CA ILE A 25 7.04 -6.48 3.20
C ILE A 25 8.37 -6.95 3.80
N VAL A 26 9.07 -6.08 4.53
CA VAL A 26 10.34 -6.41 5.18
C VAL A 26 10.17 -7.57 6.17
N ALA A 27 9.10 -7.58 6.98
CA ALA A 27 8.80 -8.67 7.90
C ALA A 27 8.51 -9.99 7.16
N THR A 28 7.83 -9.93 6.01
CA THR A 28 7.57 -11.13 5.18
C THR A 28 8.87 -11.70 4.60
N MET A 29 9.79 -10.83 4.19
CA MET A 29 11.12 -11.25 3.70
C MET A 29 11.99 -11.84 4.82
N ALA A 30 11.86 -11.33 6.05
CA ALA A 30 12.56 -11.88 7.20
C ALA A 30 12.16 -13.33 7.51
N ASP A 31 10.92 -13.73 7.23
CA ASP A 31 10.48 -15.12 7.35
C ASP A 31 11.23 -16.07 6.38
N GLU A 32 11.76 -15.55 5.28
CA GLU A 32 12.62 -16.28 4.34
C GLU A 32 14.11 -16.19 4.72
N GLY A 33 14.43 -15.59 5.87
CA GLY A 33 15.81 -15.38 6.33
C GLY A 33 16.54 -14.24 5.60
N ILE A 34 15.82 -13.37 4.88
CA ILE A 34 16.40 -12.25 4.16
C ILE A 34 16.50 -11.05 5.11
N ALA A 35 17.70 -10.50 5.26
CA ALA A 35 17.95 -9.41 6.18
C ALA A 35 17.21 -8.12 5.75
N PRO A 36 16.65 -7.35 6.69
CA PRO A 36 16.01 -6.06 6.39
C PRO A 36 16.90 -5.11 5.57
N ALA A 37 18.18 -5.07 5.87
CA ALA A 37 19.15 -4.23 5.15
C ALA A 37 19.27 -4.58 3.66
N ASP A 38 19.10 -5.85 3.28
CA ASP A 38 19.14 -6.27 1.88
C ASP A 38 17.87 -5.85 1.14
N VAL A 39 16.71 -5.97 1.79
CA VAL A 39 15.42 -5.54 1.22
C VAL A 39 15.37 -4.02 1.05
N LEU A 40 15.95 -3.27 1.99
CA LEU A 40 15.99 -1.81 1.99
C LEU A 40 17.18 -1.21 1.24
N ARG A 41 18.01 -2.04 0.61
CA ARG A 41 19.22 -1.59 -0.08
C ARG A 41 18.93 -0.49 -1.10
N HIS A 42 19.69 0.59 -1.05
CA HIS A 42 19.56 1.78 -1.91
C HIS A 42 18.26 2.57 -1.80
N SER A 43 17.43 2.29 -0.81
CA SER A 43 16.16 3.01 -0.63
C SER A 43 16.26 4.25 0.29
N ASP A 44 17.42 4.44 0.94
CA ASP A 44 17.64 5.47 1.96
C ASP A 44 16.60 5.39 3.11
N ILE A 45 16.11 4.18 3.39
CA ILE A 45 15.23 3.89 4.51
C ILE A 45 16.02 3.17 5.59
N ASP A 46 16.06 3.77 6.78
CA ASP A 46 16.60 3.11 7.97
C ASP A 46 15.56 2.11 8.53
N PRO A 47 15.93 0.83 8.78
CA PRO A 47 14.99 -0.17 9.29
C PRO A 47 14.16 0.27 10.50
N PRO A 48 14.72 0.92 11.54
CA PRO A 48 13.94 1.46 12.65
C PRO A 48 12.87 2.47 12.24
N ALA A 49 13.10 3.25 11.18
CA ALA A 49 12.16 4.26 10.71
C ALA A 49 10.83 3.66 10.24
N LEU A 50 10.83 2.39 9.79
CA LEU A 50 9.61 1.69 9.39
C LEU A 50 8.62 1.45 10.54
N GLN A 51 9.10 1.47 11.78
CA GLN A 51 8.28 1.27 12.98
C GLN A 51 7.62 2.57 13.45
N SER A 52 8.04 3.72 12.94
CA SER A 52 7.49 5.01 13.33
C SER A 52 6.22 5.34 12.54
N PRO A 53 5.09 5.64 13.19
CA PRO A 53 3.86 6.05 12.52
C PRO A 53 3.99 7.43 11.83
N ALA A 54 5.01 8.21 12.18
CA ALA A 54 5.28 9.51 11.57
C ALA A 54 6.06 9.39 10.26
N THR A 55 6.72 8.26 9.99
CA THR A 55 7.52 8.07 8.79
C THR A 55 6.67 8.07 7.53
N ARG A 56 7.09 8.86 6.56
CA ARG A 56 6.50 8.91 5.23
C ARG A 56 7.55 8.52 4.20
N LEU A 57 7.15 7.74 3.24
CA LEU A 57 7.99 7.27 2.15
C LEU A 57 7.51 7.87 0.83
N SER A 58 8.45 8.06 -0.08
CA SER A 58 8.14 8.41 -1.46
C SER A 58 7.75 7.14 -2.25
N MET A 59 7.01 7.34 -3.34
CA MET A 59 6.68 6.24 -4.25
C MET A 59 7.95 5.57 -4.80
N HIS A 60 8.99 6.35 -5.08
CA HIS A 60 10.27 5.83 -5.55
C HIS A 60 10.89 4.86 -4.55
N GLN A 61 10.94 5.23 -3.27
CA GLN A 61 11.44 4.35 -2.19
C GLN A 61 10.64 3.06 -2.10
N MET A 62 9.30 3.16 -2.13
CA MET A 62 8.42 1.99 -2.04
C MET A 62 8.60 1.04 -3.21
N LEU A 63 8.68 1.55 -4.44
CA LEU A 63 8.92 0.73 -5.64
C LEU A 63 10.28 0.03 -5.57
N LEU A 64 11.30 0.70 -5.05
CA LEU A 64 12.62 0.12 -4.89
C LEU A 64 12.62 -1.04 -3.88
N VAL A 65 11.95 -0.87 -2.74
CA VAL A 65 11.78 -1.93 -1.73
C VAL A 65 11.02 -3.13 -2.33
N CYS A 66 9.92 -2.89 -3.03
CA CYS A 66 9.17 -3.95 -3.71
C CYS A 66 10.04 -4.71 -4.73
N ARG A 67 10.79 -3.99 -5.55
CA ARG A 67 11.71 -4.59 -6.53
C ARG A 67 12.78 -5.43 -5.86
N ASN A 68 13.40 -4.94 -4.78
CA ASN A 68 14.39 -5.68 -4.03
C ASN A 68 13.78 -6.95 -3.42
N ALA A 69 12.60 -6.86 -2.82
CA ALA A 69 11.90 -8.01 -2.26
C ALA A 69 11.63 -9.09 -3.31
N LEU A 70 11.09 -8.70 -4.47
CA LEU A 70 10.83 -9.63 -5.57
C LEU A 70 12.11 -10.27 -6.13
N ALA A 71 13.23 -9.53 -6.16
CA ALA A 71 14.50 -10.05 -6.65
C ALA A 71 15.20 -11.00 -5.67
N LEU A 72 14.98 -10.83 -4.37
CA LEU A 72 15.62 -11.60 -3.31
C LEU A 72 14.81 -12.83 -2.90
N SER A 73 13.49 -12.77 -2.99
CA SER A 73 12.62 -13.88 -2.61
C SER A 73 12.75 -15.05 -3.58
N LYS A 74 12.73 -16.25 -3.03
CA LYS A 74 12.63 -17.51 -3.79
C LYS A 74 11.18 -18.00 -3.91
N ASP A 75 10.25 -17.36 -3.19
CA ASP A 75 8.84 -17.69 -3.22
C ASP A 75 8.12 -16.86 -4.31
N PRO A 76 7.59 -17.48 -5.36
CA PRO A 76 6.84 -16.78 -6.41
C PRO A 76 5.55 -16.11 -5.89
N LEU A 77 5.10 -16.49 -4.69
CA LEU A 77 3.88 -15.97 -4.06
C LEU A 77 4.18 -14.95 -2.94
N VAL A 78 5.40 -14.45 -2.82
CA VAL A 78 5.81 -13.52 -1.74
C VAL A 78 4.92 -12.28 -1.67
N ALA A 79 4.52 -11.71 -2.80
CA ALA A 79 3.62 -10.55 -2.84
C ALA A 79 2.23 -10.88 -2.28
N LEU A 80 1.71 -12.08 -2.58
CA LEU A 80 0.44 -12.55 -2.04
C LEU A 80 0.53 -12.79 -0.53
N ARG A 81 1.62 -13.39 -0.04
CA ARG A 81 1.87 -13.57 1.39
C ARG A 81 1.97 -12.24 2.14
N ALA A 82 2.69 -11.27 1.57
CA ALA A 82 2.77 -9.93 2.15
C ALA A 82 1.39 -9.27 2.20
N GLY A 83 0.61 -9.37 1.13
CA GLY A 83 -0.76 -8.87 1.08
C GLY A 83 -1.67 -9.54 2.12
N ALA A 84 -1.58 -10.85 2.32
CA ALA A 84 -2.36 -11.58 3.32
C ALA A 84 -2.04 -11.17 4.77
N ARG A 85 -0.88 -10.58 5.02
CA ARG A 85 -0.49 -10.02 6.33
C ARG A 85 -0.97 -8.59 6.54
N MET A 86 -1.47 -7.93 5.50
CA MET A 86 -1.98 -6.57 5.61
C MET A 86 -3.35 -6.57 6.29
N HIS A 87 -3.42 -5.95 7.45
CA HIS A 87 -4.68 -5.67 8.11
C HIS A 87 -5.12 -4.24 7.78
N ILE A 88 -6.43 -4.05 7.67
CA ILE A 88 -6.99 -2.74 7.32
C ILE A 88 -6.56 -1.64 8.31
N ALA A 89 -6.41 -2.00 9.60
CA ALA A 89 -5.90 -1.11 10.64
C ALA A 89 -4.44 -0.67 10.40
N ALA A 90 -3.65 -1.42 9.64
CA ALA A 90 -2.30 -1.03 9.26
C ALA A 90 -2.27 0.21 8.35
N CYS A 91 -3.40 0.56 7.74
CA CYS A 91 -3.56 1.79 6.97
C CYS A 91 -3.79 3.03 7.87
N GLY A 92 -3.52 2.92 9.18
CA GLY A 92 -3.63 4.03 10.12
C GLY A 92 -5.04 4.58 10.22
N ILE A 93 -5.17 5.90 10.31
CA ILE A 93 -6.48 6.56 10.48
C ILE A 93 -7.46 6.25 9.36
N TYR A 94 -6.98 6.04 8.13
CA TYR A 94 -7.80 5.62 7.00
C TYR A 94 -8.44 4.25 7.26
N GLY A 95 -7.66 3.28 7.72
CA GLY A 95 -8.13 1.94 8.05
C GLY A 95 -9.16 1.95 9.20
N TYR A 96 -8.91 2.74 10.23
CA TYR A 96 -9.87 2.91 11.33
C TYR A 96 -11.18 3.56 10.86
N ALA A 97 -11.13 4.53 9.97
CA ALA A 97 -12.33 5.14 9.40
C ALA A 97 -13.16 4.13 8.61
N LEU A 98 -12.52 3.24 7.84
CA LEU A 98 -13.19 2.14 7.16
C LEU A 98 -13.86 1.18 8.14
N LEU A 99 -13.14 0.75 9.18
CA LEU A 99 -13.66 -0.16 10.21
C LEU A 99 -14.82 0.45 11.01
N SER A 100 -14.82 1.77 11.18
CA SER A 100 -15.85 2.51 11.91
C SER A 100 -17.05 2.89 11.04
N SER A 101 -17.06 2.54 9.77
CA SER A 101 -18.14 2.87 8.85
C SER A 101 -19.43 2.14 9.25
N PRO A 102 -20.58 2.82 9.25
CA PRO A 102 -21.85 2.25 9.72
C PRO A 102 -22.39 1.13 8.82
N SER A 103 -21.88 1.02 7.59
CA SER A 103 -22.22 -0.05 6.66
C SER A 103 -21.10 -0.25 5.64
N HIS A 104 -21.11 -1.41 4.96
CA HIS A 104 -20.19 -1.68 3.85
C HIS A 104 -20.31 -0.62 2.74
N ALA A 105 -21.51 -0.15 2.43
CA ALA A 105 -21.71 0.89 1.43
C ALA A 105 -20.98 2.19 1.80
N HIS A 106 -21.08 2.64 3.04
CA HIS A 106 -20.35 3.81 3.53
C HIS A 106 -18.83 3.60 3.51
N ALA A 107 -18.37 2.39 3.86
CA ALA A 107 -16.95 2.06 3.78
C ALA A 107 -16.40 2.15 2.34
N VAL A 108 -17.17 1.65 1.36
CA VAL A 108 -16.83 1.74 -0.07
C VAL A 108 -16.79 3.20 -0.53
N ASP A 109 -17.83 3.99 -0.21
CA ASP A 109 -17.88 5.41 -0.58
C ASP A 109 -16.72 6.18 0.03
N PHE A 110 -16.37 5.89 1.29
CA PHE A 110 -15.20 6.47 1.95
C PHE A 110 -13.90 6.04 1.25
N ALA A 111 -13.75 4.76 0.94
CA ALA A 111 -12.57 4.22 0.27
C ALA A 111 -12.32 4.91 -1.06
N LEU A 112 -13.34 5.04 -1.90
CA LEU A 112 -13.25 5.70 -3.21
C LEU A 112 -12.98 7.20 -3.11
N LYS A 113 -13.53 7.85 -2.08
CA LYS A 113 -13.35 9.29 -1.88
C LYS A 113 -11.93 9.65 -1.42
N TYR A 114 -11.34 8.78 -0.62
CA TYR A 114 -10.06 9.04 0.06
C TYR A 114 -8.94 8.07 -0.34
N ASP A 115 -9.06 7.40 -1.49
CA ASP A 115 -8.09 6.46 -2.06
C ASP A 115 -6.66 7.01 -2.09
N ARG A 116 -6.52 8.31 -2.38
CA ARG A 116 -5.24 9.02 -2.44
C ARG A 116 -4.48 9.05 -1.11
N MET A 117 -5.16 8.80 0.01
CA MET A 117 -4.50 8.72 1.32
C MET A 117 -3.65 7.46 1.48
N LEU A 118 -3.94 6.40 0.72
CA LEU A 118 -3.14 5.17 0.71
C LEU A 118 -1.92 5.23 -0.22
N GLY A 119 -1.83 6.24 -1.04
CA GLY A 119 -0.86 6.36 -2.11
C GLY A 119 -1.48 6.02 -3.47
N GLN A 120 -0.94 6.62 -4.52
CA GLN A 120 -1.50 6.47 -5.87
C GLN A 120 -0.89 5.25 -6.58
N PHE A 121 -1.17 4.05 -6.10
CA PHE A 121 -0.70 2.82 -6.75
C PHE A 121 -1.59 2.39 -7.91
N ALA A 122 -2.89 2.71 -7.84
CA ALA A 122 -3.89 2.34 -8.83
C ALA A 122 -5.09 3.27 -8.76
N GLU A 123 -5.82 3.40 -9.85
CA GLU A 123 -7.11 4.04 -9.88
C GLU A 123 -8.18 2.99 -9.58
N MET A 124 -8.94 3.21 -8.50
CA MET A 124 -9.99 2.29 -8.09
C MET A 124 -11.37 2.81 -8.48
N SER A 125 -12.20 1.94 -9.02
CA SER A 125 -13.62 2.20 -9.24
C SER A 125 -14.48 1.07 -8.70
N PHE A 126 -15.71 1.39 -8.33
CA PHE A 126 -16.68 0.45 -7.81
C PHE A 126 -18.04 0.69 -8.46
N ASP A 127 -18.55 -0.33 -9.12
CA ASP A 127 -19.84 -0.30 -9.79
C ASP A 127 -20.81 -1.31 -9.18
N ARG A 128 -22.07 -0.91 -9.09
CA ARG A 128 -23.17 -1.78 -8.69
C ARG A 128 -24.21 -1.81 -9.81
N ALA A 129 -24.41 -2.98 -10.39
CA ALA A 129 -25.43 -3.21 -11.40
C ALA A 129 -25.96 -4.64 -11.28
N ASP A 130 -27.26 -4.82 -11.49
CA ASP A 130 -27.92 -6.13 -11.60
C ASP A 130 -27.61 -7.11 -10.45
N GLY A 131 -27.58 -6.60 -9.21
CA GLY A 131 -27.28 -7.40 -8.02
C GLY A 131 -25.81 -7.84 -7.90
N ARG A 132 -24.93 -7.30 -8.74
CA ARG A 132 -23.49 -7.53 -8.70
C ARG A 132 -22.76 -6.28 -8.23
N ALA A 133 -21.63 -6.50 -7.56
CA ALA A 133 -20.68 -5.47 -7.17
C ALA A 133 -19.33 -5.76 -7.83
N THR A 134 -18.79 -4.80 -8.57
CA THR A 134 -17.52 -4.96 -9.32
C THR A 134 -16.53 -3.91 -8.86
N TRP A 135 -15.37 -4.38 -8.38
CA TRP A 135 -14.19 -3.55 -8.16
C TRP A 135 -13.30 -3.60 -9.39
N THR A 136 -12.84 -2.44 -9.86
CA THR A 136 -11.82 -2.30 -10.90
C THR A 136 -10.64 -1.55 -10.32
N VAL A 137 -9.43 -2.08 -10.55
CA VAL A 137 -8.14 -1.54 -10.08
C VAL A 137 -7.24 -1.31 -11.26
#